data_921d8fa6a7ef67ae4e41d9a5edb0256e
#
_entry.id   921d8fa6a7ef67ae4e41d9a5edb0256e
#
_cell.length_a   1.000
_cell.length_b   1.000
_cell.length_c   1.000
_cell.angle_alpha   90.00
_cell.angle_beta   90.00
_cell.angle_gamma   90.00
#
_symmetry.space_group_name_H-M   'P 1'
#
loop_
_entity.id
_entity.type
_entity.pdbx_description
1 polymer ?
#
loop_
_entity_poly.entity_id
_entity_poly.type
_entity_poly.pdbx_seq_one_letter_code
_entity_poly.pdbx_strand_id
1 'polypeptide(L)'
;MESKENMRNIKLVSVVVPVYNQEKYLDTSVPSILNQTYPDVEVVLVDDGSTDKSGTMCDEYAKLNDNVQVIHQKNGGLGAAVVTGVLHAQGQYVCFVDPDDNIGPHFVESFMREMTEQYDFIAMGFFQNDNGIYKACPLAGDAVYAGKEIDGLKKSFLYDFQNLKVSNRVYISRWHKLYRSDCARAVCTDYAKCGRLMLGEDSIFTYLALKYSKKIRVIRCSNSYYYNISNQGSMMHSADVERYLARCAETFNAFVAILQGDGQDLIQAYALYYFLVDALIRRVRNGDLSGKEELRTIYFDPIYNKAFKELVAASNSQSDKLKLKGRTSKTYPLYETLVNTRDDLKRAYRGSKTAVKNTLFYLDKARAKGFKQAGKLTNFHILRQSAFVDMNEQLPKIESDVLPIIKPYIGKSTDLDKCPIKKNVFVFWWDGFENASNIVQKCLQSVRKAFDGCTIVEITKHNFEDYTDIHPQILKAYRAGDISVQTFSDILRFNLLKNNGGAWIDSTIYFDGRFDIFKGLESKSYDSVDLSLIHI
;
A
#
# COMPACT_ATOMS: atom_id res chain seq x y z
N MET A 1 -40.57 15.56 -21.50
CA MET A 1 -40.22 16.46 -20.37
C MET A 1 -39.53 15.70 -19.22
N GLU A 2 -38.92 14.53 -19.50
CA GLU A 2 -38.24 13.68 -18.50
C GLU A 2 -36.70 13.75 -18.53
N SER A 3 -36.14 14.69 -19.30
CA SER A 3 -34.66 14.77 -19.51
C SER A 3 -33.96 15.86 -18.71
N LYS A 4 -34.61 16.54 -17.75
CA LYS A 4 -34.00 17.58 -16.91
C LYS A 4 -33.83 17.23 -15.43
N GLU A 5 -34.40 16.13 -14.95
CA GLU A 5 -34.30 15.74 -13.52
C GLU A 5 -33.13 14.82 -13.17
N ASN A 6 -32.33 14.40 -14.15
CA ASN A 6 -31.15 13.57 -13.93
C ASN A 6 -29.81 14.34 -14.06
N MET A 7 -29.80 15.66 -13.89
CA MET A 7 -28.58 16.33 -13.48
C MET A 7 -28.31 15.90 -12.03
N ARG A 8 -27.61 14.76 -11.88
CA ARG A 8 -26.99 14.33 -10.64
C ARG A 8 -26.34 15.58 -10.05
N ASN A 9 -26.65 15.86 -8.80
CA ASN A 9 -26.04 16.92 -8.01
C ASN A 9 -24.55 16.55 -7.83
N ILE A 10 -23.76 16.73 -8.91
CA ILE A 10 -22.32 16.43 -8.98
C ILE A 10 -21.68 17.38 -7.99
N LYS A 11 -20.92 16.85 -7.05
CA LYS A 11 -20.39 17.60 -5.92
C LYS A 11 -18.93 17.94 -6.21
N LEU A 12 -18.60 19.20 -6.29
CA LEU A 12 -17.24 19.68 -6.51
C LEU A 12 -16.29 19.17 -5.43
N VAL A 13 -15.13 18.64 -5.85
CA VAL A 13 -14.05 18.18 -5.00
C VAL A 13 -12.83 19.08 -5.23
N SER A 14 -12.34 19.70 -4.16
CA SER A 14 -11.11 20.48 -4.19
C SER A 14 -9.91 19.63 -3.84
N VAL A 15 -8.93 19.58 -4.73
CA VAL A 15 -7.62 18.95 -4.48
C VAL A 15 -6.62 20.04 -4.10
N VAL A 16 -6.23 20.08 -2.83
CA VAL A 16 -5.27 21.04 -2.30
C VAL A 16 -3.86 20.49 -2.41
N VAL A 17 -2.97 21.24 -3.04
CA VAL A 17 -1.55 20.91 -3.24
C VAL A 17 -0.68 21.99 -2.62
N PRO A 18 -0.06 21.75 -1.45
CA PRO A 18 0.87 22.69 -0.83
C PRO A 18 2.24 22.60 -1.50
N VAL A 19 2.69 23.68 -2.12
CA VAL A 19 3.91 23.71 -2.94
C VAL A 19 4.99 24.55 -2.27
N TYR A 20 6.19 23.99 -2.11
CA TYR A 20 7.39 24.73 -1.72
C TYR A 20 8.65 24.07 -2.28
N ASN A 21 9.31 24.70 -3.26
CA ASN A 21 10.52 24.21 -3.92
C ASN A 21 10.38 22.78 -4.48
N GLN A 22 9.37 22.57 -5.34
CA GLN A 22 8.99 21.28 -5.89
C GLN A 22 9.06 21.25 -7.43
N GLU A 23 9.87 22.11 -8.05
CA GLU A 23 9.98 22.22 -9.52
C GLU A 23 10.24 20.88 -10.23
N LYS A 24 10.86 19.92 -9.55
CA LYS A 24 11.21 18.60 -10.11
C LYS A 24 10.01 17.64 -10.21
N TYR A 25 8.93 17.90 -9.47
CA TYR A 25 7.83 16.96 -9.29
C TYR A 25 6.51 17.47 -9.87
N LEU A 26 6.31 18.78 -9.97
CA LEU A 26 5.05 19.38 -10.40
C LEU A 26 4.60 18.92 -11.79
N ASP A 27 5.53 18.66 -12.71
CA ASP A 27 5.22 18.16 -14.06
C ASP A 27 4.68 16.74 -14.10
N THR A 28 4.75 16.00 -13.01
CA THR A 28 4.16 14.68 -12.86
C THR A 28 2.95 14.68 -11.93
N SER A 29 3.02 15.41 -10.83
CA SER A 29 1.95 15.40 -9.83
C SER A 29 0.71 16.19 -10.30
N VAL A 30 0.86 17.41 -10.80
CA VAL A 30 -0.28 18.23 -11.24
C VAL A 30 -1.03 17.61 -12.41
N PRO A 31 -0.39 17.10 -13.48
CA PRO A 31 -1.10 16.35 -14.51
C PRO A 31 -1.86 15.13 -13.99
N SER A 32 -1.35 14.42 -12.98
CA SER A 32 -2.07 13.29 -12.39
C SER A 32 -3.39 13.71 -11.72
N ILE A 33 -3.46 14.95 -11.22
CA ILE A 33 -4.66 15.53 -10.62
C ILE A 33 -5.62 16.03 -11.72
N LEU A 34 -5.10 16.66 -12.76
CA LEU A 34 -5.91 17.17 -13.88
C LEU A 34 -6.57 16.05 -14.71
N ASN A 35 -5.98 14.86 -14.72
CA ASN A 35 -6.47 13.70 -15.47
C ASN A 35 -7.45 12.81 -14.68
N GLN A 36 -8.14 13.36 -13.66
CA GLN A 36 -9.13 12.59 -12.91
C GLN A 36 -10.38 12.29 -13.77
N THR A 37 -10.92 11.08 -13.62
CA THR A 37 -12.16 10.65 -14.30
C THR A 37 -13.42 11.28 -13.68
N TYR A 38 -13.33 11.72 -12.43
CA TYR A 38 -14.40 12.47 -11.80
C TYR A 38 -14.49 13.89 -12.39
N PRO A 39 -15.64 14.32 -12.91
CA PRO A 39 -15.72 15.52 -13.76
C PRO A 39 -15.59 16.84 -13.01
N ASP A 40 -16.02 16.90 -11.75
CA ASP A 40 -16.06 18.14 -10.96
C ASP A 40 -14.92 18.20 -9.95
N VAL A 41 -13.71 18.49 -10.45
CA VAL A 41 -12.50 18.67 -9.65
C VAL A 41 -11.96 20.09 -9.87
N GLU A 42 -11.72 20.80 -8.78
CA GLU A 42 -10.85 21.98 -8.78
C GLU A 42 -9.49 21.64 -8.14
N VAL A 43 -8.45 22.30 -8.59
CA VAL A 43 -7.09 22.18 -8.07
C VAL A 43 -6.68 23.49 -7.42
N VAL A 44 -6.30 23.43 -6.15
CA VAL A 44 -5.84 24.59 -5.38
C VAL A 44 -4.36 24.43 -5.10
N LEU A 45 -3.52 25.08 -5.92
CA LEU A 45 -2.07 25.11 -5.75
C LEU A 45 -1.72 26.24 -4.78
N VAL A 46 -1.08 25.93 -3.67
CA VAL A 46 -0.64 26.93 -2.69
C VAL A 46 0.88 27.00 -2.70
N ASP A 47 1.43 27.99 -3.39
CA ASP A 47 2.87 28.28 -3.38
C ASP A 47 3.25 28.99 -2.10
N ASP A 48 3.91 28.26 -1.20
CA ASP A 48 4.36 28.75 0.12
C ASP A 48 5.69 29.52 0.02
N GLY A 49 5.79 30.42 -0.95
CA GLY A 49 6.95 31.29 -1.16
C GLY A 49 8.17 30.52 -1.69
N SER A 50 7.98 29.72 -2.73
CA SER A 50 9.06 28.99 -3.40
C SER A 50 10.12 29.95 -3.95
N THR A 51 11.37 29.49 -3.94
CA THR A 51 12.55 30.22 -4.46
C THR A 51 13.10 29.62 -5.75
N ASP A 52 12.55 28.48 -6.17
CA ASP A 52 12.80 27.82 -7.45
C ASP A 52 11.69 28.16 -8.47
N LYS A 53 11.56 27.39 -9.53
CA LYS A 53 10.55 27.64 -10.59
C LYS A 53 9.12 27.22 -10.20
N SER A 54 8.92 26.64 -9.02
CA SER A 54 7.61 26.08 -8.62
C SER A 54 6.47 27.09 -8.73
N GLY A 55 6.68 28.32 -8.24
CA GLY A 55 5.66 29.38 -8.32
C GLY A 55 5.27 29.71 -9.77
N THR A 56 6.26 29.85 -10.66
CA THR A 56 6.02 30.11 -12.10
C THR A 56 5.29 28.94 -12.75
N MET A 57 5.66 27.70 -12.43
CA MET A 57 4.97 26.51 -12.95
C MET A 57 3.51 26.45 -12.47
N CYS A 58 3.23 26.80 -11.22
CA CYS A 58 1.85 26.90 -10.73
C CYS A 58 1.03 27.90 -11.57
N ASP A 59 1.58 29.10 -11.86
CA ASP A 59 0.94 30.10 -12.70
C ASP A 59 0.68 29.60 -14.12
N GLU A 60 1.61 28.84 -14.68
CA GLU A 60 1.45 28.23 -16.01
C GLU A 60 0.29 27.23 -16.03
N TYR A 61 0.16 26.39 -14.99
CA TYR A 61 -0.98 25.48 -14.88
C TYR A 61 -2.31 26.22 -14.77
N ALA A 62 -2.39 27.30 -13.99
CA ALA A 62 -3.61 28.11 -13.87
C ALA A 62 -3.99 28.82 -15.18
N LYS A 63 -3.01 29.25 -15.99
CA LYS A 63 -3.27 29.87 -17.31
C LYS A 63 -3.84 28.87 -18.32
N LEU A 64 -3.50 27.58 -18.19
CA LEU A 64 -3.88 26.54 -19.13
C LEU A 64 -5.15 25.79 -18.74
N ASN A 65 -5.60 25.93 -17.48
CA ASN A 65 -6.71 25.12 -16.93
C ASN A 65 -7.60 26.01 -16.05
N ASP A 66 -8.83 26.21 -16.47
CA ASP A 66 -9.82 27.05 -15.77
C ASP A 66 -10.19 26.53 -14.37
N ASN A 67 -9.96 25.26 -14.11
CA ASN A 67 -10.23 24.59 -12.82
C ASN A 67 -9.01 24.60 -11.87
N VAL A 68 -7.94 25.32 -12.20
CA VAL A 68 -6.74 25.48 -11.36
C VAL A 68 -6.70 26.90 -10.76
N GLN A 69 -6.66 26.97 -9.44
CA GLN A 69 -6.43 28.19 -8.69
C GLN A 69 -5.03 28.17 -8.08
N VAL A 70 -4.31 29.29 -8.13
CA VAL A 70 -3.00 29.47 -7.48
C VAL A 70 -3.10 30.53 -6.40
N ILE A 71 -2.53 30.26 -5.24
CA ILE A 71 -2.37 31.20 -4.14
C ILE A 71 -0.88 31.27 -3.80
N HIS A 72 -0.29 32.45 -3.95
CA HIS A 72 1.07 32.74 -3.48
C HIS A 72 1.03 33.33 -2.09
N GLN A 73 1.82 32.76 -1.18
CA GLN A 73 1.95 33.32 0.18
C GLN A 73 3.42 33.38 0.61
N LYS A 74 3.69 34.21 1.64
CA LYS A 74 4.98 34.16 2.30
C LYS A 74 5.15 32.84 3.01
N ASN A 75 6.35 32.22 2.91
CA ASN A 75 6.61 30.92 3.51
C ASN A 75 6.21 30.84 4.99
N GLY A 76 5.12 30.15 5.24
CA GLY A 76 4.56 29.86 6.55
C GLY A 76 4.75 28.39 6.97
N GLY A 77 5.26 27.55 6.08
CA GLY A 77 5.41 26.10 6.24
C GLY A 77 4.18 25.32 5.78
N LEU A 78 4.35 23.99 5.66
CA LEU A 78 3.37 23.07 5.11
C LEU A 78 1.97 23.24 5.74
N GLY A 79 1.90 23.35 7.07
CA GLY A 79 0.63 23.56 7.79
C GLY A 79 -0.09 24.84 7.39
N ALA A 80 0.62 25.93 7.19
CA ALA A 80 0.03 27.20 6.74
C ALA A 80 -0.50 27.09 5.31
N ALA A 81 0.26 26.45 4.42
CA ALA A 81 -0.18 26.20 3.04
C ALA A 81 -1.43 25.32 2.98
N VAL A 82 -1.49 24.27 3.81
CA VAL A 82 -2.68 23.40 3.94
C VAL A 82 -3.89 24.22 4.40
N VAL A 83 -3.75 25.04 5.44
CA VAL A 83 -4.84 25.90 5.95
C VAL A 83 -5.30 26.86 4.86
N THR A 84 -4.38 27.55 4.19
CA THR A 84 -4.69 28.47 3.10
C THR A 84 -5.47 27.76 1.99
N GLY A 85 -5.02 26.58 1.56
CA GLY A 85 -5.69 25.81 0.52
C GLY A 85 -7.12 25.41 0.90
N VAL A 86 -7.33 24.92 2.13
CA VAL A 86 -8.68 24.56 2.63
C VAL A 86 -9.61 25.79 2.71
N LEU A 87 -9.09 26.94 3.10
CA LEU A 87 -9.90 28.16 3.18
C LEU A 87 -10.32 28.70 1.81
N HIS A 88 -9.50 28.49 0.77
CA HIS A 88 -9.81 28.91 -0.62
C HIS A 88 -10.58 27.84 -1.41
N ALA A 89 -10.58 26.60 -0.95
CA ALA A 89 -11.33 25.49 -1.56
C ALA A 89 -12.84 25.81 -1.63
N GLN A 90 -13.43 25.63 -2.82
CA GLN A 90 -14.84 25.92 -3.10
C GLN A 90 -15.70 24.63 -3.08
N GLY A 91 -15.06 23.46 -3.18
CA GLY A 91 -15.73 22.18 -3.21
C GLY A 91 -16.46 21.82 -1.92
N GLN A 92 -17.49 20.98 -2.04
CA GLN A 92 -18.16 20.37 -0.90
C GLN A 92 -17.24 19.38 -0.17
N TYR A 93 -16.23 18.88 -0.87
CA TYR A 93 -15.21 17.97 -0.33
C TYR A 93 -13.82 18.48 -0.65
N VAL A 94 -12.87 18.13 0.22
CA VAL A 94 -11.45 18.47 0.08
C VAL A 94 -10.62 17.21 0.23
N CYS A 95 -9.64 17.00 -0.63
CA CYS A 95 -8.55 16.06 -0.44
C CYS A 95 -7.20 16.75 -0.66
N PHE A 96 -6.13 16.06 -0.34
CA PHE A 96 -4.77 16.60 -0.40
C PHE A 96 -3.90 15.71 -1.27
N VAL A 97 -3.02 16.33 -2.05
CA VAL A 97 -1.95 15.63 -2.76
C VAL A 97 -0.65 16.35 -2.47
N ASP A 98 0.32 15.62 -1.94
CA ASP A 98 1.65 16.18 -1.75
C ASP A 98 2.35 16.29 -3.11
N PRO A 99 3.06 17.40 -3.41
CA PRO A 99 3.54 17.70 -4.75
C PRO A 99 4.63 16.74 -5.27
N ASP A 100 5.22 15.91 -4.43
CA ASP A 100 6.17 14.85 -4.78
C ASP A 100 5.52 13.48 -4.97
N ASP A 101 4.19 13.41 -4.82
CA ASP A 101 3.38 12.21 -5.00
C ASP A 101 2.54 12.27 -6.28
N ASN A 102 1.91 11.15 -6.62
CA ASN A 102 1.01 11.05 -7.77
C ASN A 102 -0.28 10.33 -7.39
N ILE A 103 -1.36 10.60 -8.13
CA ILE A 103 -2.62 9.89 -7.99
C ILE A 103 -3.04 9.25 -9.32
N GLY A 104 -3.68 8.10 -9.25
CA GLY A 104 -4.27 7.46 -10.43
C GLY A 104 -5.55 8.15 -10.88
N PRO A 105 -6.01 7.90 -12.12
CA PRO A 105 -7.13 8.63 -12.72
C PRO A 105 -8.47 8.45 -11.99
N HIS A 106 -8.64 7.37 -11.24
CA HIS A 106 -9.86 7.06 -10.50
C HIS A 106 -9.80 7.41 -9.01
N PHE A 107 -8.78 8.15 -8.56
CA PHE A 107 -8.58 8.46 -7.14
C PHE A 107 -9.79 9.18 -6.53
N VAL A 108 -10.20 10.30 -7.12
CA VAL A 108 -11.36 11.09 -6.65
C VAL A 108 -12.66 10.30 -6.83
N GLU A 109 -12.86 9.67 -7.98
CA GLU A 109 -14.04 8.87 -8.28
C GLU A 109 -14.24 7.74 -7.26
N SER A 110 -13.17 7.07 -6.84
CA SER A 110 -13.23 6.00 -5.84
C SER A 110 -13.80 6.47 -4.51
N PHE A 111 -13.40 7.64 -4.04
CA PHE A 111 -13.98 8.24 -2.85
C PHE A 111 -15.44 8.63 -3.04
N MET A 112 -15.76 9.25 -4.17
CA MET A 112 -17.14 9.72 -4.43
C MET A 112 -18.12 8.57 -4.61
N ARG A 113 -17.68 7.41 -5.10
CA ARG A 113 -18.49 6.18 -5.15
C ARG A 113 -18.89 5.68 -3.76
N GLU A 114 -18.00 5.84 -2.78
CA GLU A 114 -18.24 5.45 -1.39
C GLU A 114 -19.00 6.50 -0.57
N MET A 115 -19.20 7.69 -1.13
CA MET A 115 -19.96 8.78 -0.49
C MET A 115 -21.46 8.58 -0.60
N THR A 116 -21.93 7.41 -0.16
CA THR A 116 -23.37 7.02 -0.18
C THR A 116 -24.20 7.74 0.86
N GLU A 117 -23.56 8.25 1.90
CA GLU A 117 -24.15 9.00 3.02
C GLU A 117 -23.25 10.21 3.35
N GLN A 118 -23.70 11.02 4.32
CA GLN A 118 -22.87 12.14 4.82
C GLN A 118 -21.83 11.62 5.82
N TYR A 119 -20.61 11.42 5.35
CA TYR A 119 -19.43 11.21 6.19
C TYR A 119 -18.66 12.52 6.35
N ASP A 120 -18.06 12.73 7.53
CA ASP A 120 -17.19 13.89 7.78
C ASP A 120 -15.84 13.71 7.06
N PHE A 121 -15.36 12.45 6.97
CA PHE A 121 -14.34 12.05 6.01
C PHE A 121 -14.43 10.55 5.68
N ILE A 122 -13.83 10.20 4.54
CA ILE A 122 -13.57 8.83 4.11
C ILE A 122 -12.07 8.63 4.07
N ALA A 123 -11.58 7.50 4.61
CA ALA A 123 -10.19 7.09 4.51
C ALA A 123 -10.07 5.78 3.73
N MET A 124 -9.10 5.71 2.83
CA MET A 124 -8.73 4.49 2.08
C MET A 124 -7.25 4.19 2.28
N GLY A 125 -6.81 2.95 1.99
CA GLY A 125 -5.40 2.62 1.88
C GLY A 125 -4.74 3.33 0.69
N PHE A 126 -3.44 3.13 0.52
CA PHE A 126 -2.62 3.76 -0.52
C PHE A 126 -1.53 2.79 -1.00
N PHE A 127 -0.73 3.22 -1.98
CA PHE A 127 0.45 2.50 -2.43
C PHE A 127 1.72 3.27 -2.08
N GLN A 128 2.72 2.61 -1.51
CA GLN A 128 4.09 3.12 -1.49
C GLN A 128 4.72 2.86 -2.84
N ASN A 129 5.40 3.89 -3.36
CA ASN A 129 6.18 3.80 -4.59
C ASN A 129 7.68 3.94 -4.24
N ASP A 130 8.45 2.88 -4.48
CA ASP A 130 9.89 2.88 -4.37
C ASP A 130 10.49 2.65 -5.76
N ASN A 131 10.84 3.75 -6.44
CA ASN A 131 11.42 3.71 -7.80
C ASN A 131 10.64 2.81 -8.79
N GLY A 132 9.31 2.91 -8.78
CA GLY A 132 8.43 2.12 -9.64
C GLY A 132 8.00 0.77 -9.07
N ILE A 133 8.46 0.41 -7.88
CA ILE A 133 7.97 -0.77 -7.16
C ILE A 133 6.84 -0.34 -6.24
N TYR A 134 5.63 -0.84 -6.50
CA TYR A 134 4.43 -0.47 -5.76
C TYR A 134 4.11 -1.49 -4.68
N LYS A 135 3.92 -1.01 -3.46
CA LYS A 135 3.51 -1.83 -2.31
C LYS A 135 2.20 -1.29 -1.74
N ALA A 136 1.15 -2.11 -1.74
CA ALA A 136 -0.13 -1.75 -1.14
C ALA A 136 -0.01 -1.58 0.38
N CYS A 137 -0.62 -0.52 0.90
CA CYS A 137 -0.74 -0.19 2.32
C CYS A 137 -2.24 -0.08 2.68
N PRO A 138 -2.95 -1.22 2.80
CA PRO A 138 -4.38 -1.23 3.11
C PRO A 138 -4.64 -0.82 4.55
N LEU A 139 -5.82 -0.25 4.82
CA LEU A 139 -6.33 -0.05 6.18
C LEU A 139 -6.70 -1.39 6.83
N ALA A 140 -6.91 -1.38 8.15
CA ALA A 140 -7.14 -2.60 8.94
C ALA A 140 -8.39 -3.37 8.52
N GLY A 141 -9.42 -2.68 8.04
CA GLY A 141 -10.69 -3.27 7.61
C GLY A 141 -11.67 -2.22 7.12
N ASP A 142 -12.79 -2.67 6.58
CA ASP A 142 -13.92 -1.81 6.23
C ASP A 142 -14.74 -1.52 7.48
N ALA A 143 -15.05 -0.25 7.73
CA ALA A 143 -15.87 0.14 8.88
C ALA A 143 -16.52 1.51 8.69
N VAL A 144 -17.62 1.70 9.37
CA VAL A 144 -18.21 3.01 9.65
C VAL A 144 -18.07 3.24 11.15
N TYR A 145 -17.49 4.35 11.54
CA TYR A 145 -17.35 4.74 12.95
C TYR A 145 -18.21 5.96 13.22
N ALA A 146 -18.95 5.95 14.35
CA ALA A 146 -19.77 7.07 14.79
C ALA A 146 -19.77 7.21 16.32
N GLY A 147 -19.93 8.44 16.81
CA GLY A 147 -20.05 8.72 18.25
C GLY A 147 -18.91 8.11 19.08
N LYS A 148 -19.23 7.27 20.06
CA LYS A 148 -18.25 6.65 20.98
C LYS A 148 -17.17 5.79 20.28
N GLU A 149 -17.45 5.28 19.08
CA GLU A 149 -16.47 4.51 18.32
C GLU A 149 -15.32 5.39 17.82
N ILE A 150 -15.62 6.66 17.47
CA ILE A 150 -14.60 7.67 17.12
C ILE A 150 -13.74 7.99 18.35
N ASP A 151 -14.33 8.06 19.55
CA ASP A 151 -13.56 8.22 20.80
C ASP A 151 -12.61 7.03 21.04
N GLY A 152 -13.06 5.84 20.71
CA GLY A 152 -12.21 4.64 20.70
C GLY A 152 -11.06 4.73 19.72
N LEU A 153 -11.29 5.29 18.51
CA LEU A 153 -10.22 5.55 17.53
C LEU A 153 -9.22 6.57 18.05
N LYS A 154 -9.65 7.68 18.65
CA LYS A 154 -8.75 8.70 19.20
C LYS A 154 -7.80 8.11 20.24
N LYS A 155 -8.27 7.19 21.08
CA LYS A 155 -7.45 6.51 22.11
C LYS A 155 -6.39 5.55 21.54
N SER A 156 -6.60 5.02 20.34
CA SER A 156 -5.69 4.08 19.67
C SER A 156 -5.22 4.60 18.30
N PHE A 157 -5.24 5.90 18.10
CA PHE A 157 -5.03 6.57 16.83
C PHE A 157 -3.66 6.26 16.22
N LEU A 158 -2.60 6.45 17.00
CA LEU A 158 -1.22 6.25 16.57
C LEU A 158 -0.72 4.86 16.91
N TYR A 159 -1.00 4.42 18.12
CA TYR A 159 -0.55 3.14 18.64
C TYR A 159 -1.69 2.40 19.33
N ASP A 160 -1.91 1.19 18.88
CA ASP A 160 -2.88 0.27 19.48
C ASP A 160 -2.17 -0.54 20.58
N PHE A 161 -2.37 -0.14 21.83
CA PHE A 161 -1.78 -0.79 23.01
C PHE A 161 -2.36 -2.18 23.29
N GLN A 162 -3.53 -2.50 22.76
CA GLN A 162 -4.11 -3.84 22.90
C GLN A 162 -3.43 -4.84 21.96
N ASN A 163 -3.15 -4.40 20.72
CA ASN A 163 -2.53 -5.22 19.69
C ASN A 163 -1.03 -4.93 19.49
N LEU A 164 -0.47 -3.98 20.25
CA LEU A 164 0.96 -3.62 20.31
C LEU A 164 1.59 -3.33 18.95
N LYS A 165 0.89 -2.55 18.15
CA LYS A 165 1.33 -2.15 16.81
C LYS A 165 0.94 -0.71 16.51
N VAL A 166 1.65 -0.12 15.55
CA VAL A 166 1.23 1.14 14.95
C VAL A 166 -0.16 0.93 14.33
N SER A 167 -1.06 1.83 14.64
CA SER A 167 -2.45 1.74 14.17
C SER A 167 -2.52 1.98 12.67
N ASN A 168 -3.14 1.08 11.96
CA ASN A 168 -3.49 1.24 10.56
C ASN A 168 -5.02 1.30 10.35
N ARG A 169 -5.77 1.66 11.39
CA ARG A 169 -7.23 1.81 11.30
C ARG A 169 -7.61 3.01 10.46
N VAL A 170 -6.87 4.11 10.57
CA VAL A 170 -7.13 5.36 9.83
C VAL A 170 -5.86 5.90 9.16
N TYR A 171 -4.65 5.47 9.58
CA TYR A 171 -3.35 6.09 9.30
C TYR A 171 -3.29 7.59 9.66
N ILE A 172 -2.08 8.06 9.92
CA ILE A 172 -1.83 9.43 10.38
C ILE A 172 -1.79 10.46 9.26
N SER A 173 -1.51 10.06 8.04
CA SER A 173 -1.37 10.96 6.88
C SER A 173 -2.71 11.56 6.47
N ARG A 174 -2.71 12.85 6.06
CA ARG A 174 -3.92 13.57 5.62
C ARG A 174 -4.33 13.22 4.18
N TRP A 175 -3.40 12.86 3.31
CA TRP A 175 -3.56 12.84 1.86
C TRP A 175 -4.34 11.63 1.30
N HIS A 176 -4.48 10.52 1.99
CA HIS A 176 -5.30 9.39 1.52
C HIS A 176 -6.74 9.42 2.07
N LYS A 177 -7.28 10.61 2.18
CA LYS A 177 -8.62 10.88 2.73
C LYS A 177 -9.36 11.92 1.91
N LEU A 178 -10.69 11.78 1.87
CA LEU A 178 -11.60 12.80 1.37
C LEU A 178 -12.38 13.36 2.55
N TYR A 179 -12.30 14.66 2.78
CA TYR A 179 -12.94 15.36 3.89
C TYR A 179 -14.14 16.16 3.39
N ARG A 180 -15.20 16.22 4.18
CA ARG A 180 -16.24 17.22 3.98
C ARG A 180 -15.66 18.60 4.32
N SER A 181 -15.91 19.62 3.49
CA SER A 181 -15.25 20.92 3.57
C SER A 181 -15.48 21.64 4.88
N ASP A 182 -16.66 21.51 5.50
CA ASP A 182 -16.94 22.10 6.82
C ASP A 182 -16.11 21.43 7.92
N CYS A 183 -15.93 20.12 7.87
CA CYS A 183 -15.05 19.37 8.77
C CYS A 183 -13.59 19.83 8.58
N ALA A 184 -13.09 19.89 7.33
CA ALA A 184 -11.72 20.36 7.05
C ALA A 184 -11.48 21.78 7.53
N ARG A 185 -12.43 22.70 7.37
CA ARG A 185 -12.35 24.08 7.88
C ARG A 185 -12.34 24.14 9.41
N ALA A 186 -13.15 23.32 10.08
CA ALA A 186 -13.12 23.20 11.54
C ALA A 186 -11.75 22.69 12.03
N VAL A 187 -11.18 21.70 11.36
CA VAL A 187 -9.81 21.22 11.62
C VAL A 187 -8.80 22.35 11.48
N CYS A 188 -8.85 23.12 10.40
CA CYS A 188 -7.92 24.21 10.13
C CYS A 188 -7.97 25.31 11.19
N THR A 189 -9.11 25.54 11.83
CA THR A 189 -9.26 26.53 12.91
C THR A 189 -8.38 26.21 14.13
N ASP A 190 -8.31 24.95 14.53
CA ASP A 190 -7.42 24.52 15.64
C ASP A 190 -6.01 24.23 15.16
N TYR A 191 -5.86 23.69 13.95
CA TYR A 191 -4.56 23.36 13.37
C TYR A 191 -3.68 24.61 13.17
N ALA A 192 -4.26 25.74 12.77
CA ALA A 192 -3.55 27.01 12.63
C ALA A 192 -2.93 27.51 13.96
N LYS A 193 -3.51 27.13 15.10
CA LYS A 193 -2.99 27.51 16.43
C LYS A 193 -1.73 26.73 16.82
N CYS A 194 -1.43 25.63 16.12
CA CYS A 194 -0.25 24.79 16.41
C CYS A 194 1.07 25.43 15.96
N GLY A 195 1.01 26.54 15.21
CA GLY A 195 2.20 27.20 14.67
C GLY A 195 2.85 26.41 13.53
N ARG A 196 4.14 26.66 13.32
CA ARG A 196 4.90 26.05 12.23
C ARG A 196 5.45 24.69 12.66
N LEU A 197 4.77 23.63 12.31
CA LEU A 197 5.22 22.25 12.52
C LEU A 197 5.95 21.74 11.29
N MET A 198 7.04 21.01 11.52
CA MET A 198 7.92 20.49 10.45
C MET A 198 7.97 18.97 10.38
N LEU A 199 7.54 18.28 11.42
CA LEU A 199 7.55 16.80 11.49
C LEU A 199 6.31 16.31 12.24
N GLY A 200 5.61 15.33 11.69
CA GLY A 200 4.45 14.71 12.34
C GLY A 200 3.18 15.58 12.35
N GLU A 201 3.14 16.66 11.61
CA GLU A 201 2.02 17.59 11.48
C GLU A 201 0.76 16.91 10.94
N ASP A 202 0.90 15.92 10.07
CA ASP A 202 -0.17 15.08 9.56
C ASP A 202 -0.94 14.35 10.66
N SER A 203 -0.22 13.92 11.70
CA SER A 203 -0.82 13.25 12.85
C SER A 203 -1.77 14.19 13.59
N ILE A 204 -1.39 15.44 13.73
CA ILE A 204 -2.23 16.46 14.38
C ILE A 204 -3.45 16.76 13.52
N PHE A 205 -3.27 16.98 12.22
CA PHE A 205 -4.38 17.22 11.30
C PHE A 205 -5.41 16.07 11.35
N THR A 206 -4.93 14.82 11.26
CA THR A 206 -5.82 13.65 11.26
C THR A 206 -6.49 13.44 12.63
N TYR A 207 -5.79 13.71 13.76
CA TYR A 207 -6.42 13.67 15.07
C TYR A 207 -7.54 14.71 15.19
N LEU A 208 -7.30 15.94 14.74
CA LEU A 208 -8.32 16.99 14.73
C LEU A 208 -9.50 16.62 13.82
N ALA A 209 -9.23 15.96 12.69
CA ALA A 209 -10.31 15.44 11.85
C ALA A 209 -11.18 14.42 12.60
N LEU A 210 -10.59 13.51 13.38
CA LEU A 210 -11.34 12.61 14.26
C LEU A 210 -12.11 13.37 15.36
N LYS A 211 -11.51 14.42 15.94
CA LYS A 211 -12.15 15.25 16.97
C LYS A 211 -13.41 15.94 16.46
N TYR A 212 -13.38 16.48 15.25
CA TYR A 212 -14.50 17.21 14.64
C TYR A 212 -15.50 16.31 13.90
N SER A 213 -15.20 15.02 13.77
CA SER A 213 -16.07 14.07 13.07
C SER A 213 -17.15 13.50 13.97
N LYS A 214 -18.35 13.35 13.39
CA LYS A 214 -19.48 12.62 13.98
C LYS A 214 -19.63 11.24 13.34
N LYS A 215 -19.28 11.10 12.07
CA LYS A 215 -19.39 9.85 11.30
C LYS A 215 -18.29 9.80 10.23
N ILE A 216 -17.55 8.70 10.19
CA ILE A 216 -16.50 8.49 9.21
C ILE A 216 -16.61 7.11 8.57
N ARG A 217 -16.13 6.99 7.34
CA ARG A 217 -16.03 5.75 6.60
C ARG A 217 -14.56 5.37 6.43
N VAL A 218 -14.23 4.12 6.71
CA VAL A 218 -12.90 3.55 6.49
C VAL A 218 -13.03 2.37 5.54
N ILE A 219 -12.18 2.31 4.53
CA ILE A 219 -12.22 1.29 3.49
C ILE A 219 -10.84 0.66 3.37
N ARG A 220 -10.81 -0.66 3.50
CA ARG A 220 -9.57 -1.43 3.52
C ARG A 220 -8.76 -1.34 2.23
N CYS A 221 -9.43 -1.23 1.07
CA CYS A 221 -8.74 -1.22 -0.21
C CYS A 221 -7.74 -0.07 -0.31
N SER A 222 -6.64 -0.29 -1.03
CA SER A 222 -5.71 0.78 -1.38
C SER A 222 -6.29 1.56 -2.55
N ASN A 223 -6.49 2.86 -2.36
CA ASN A 223 -6.83 3.77 -3.44
C ASN A 223 -5.56 4.13 -4.22
N SER A 224 -5.71 4.61 -5.45
CA SER A 224 -4.60 4.97 -6.35
C SER A 224 -3.89 6.29 -5.96
N TYR A 225 -3.48 6.40 -4.70
CA TYR A 225 -2.50 7.36 -4.21
C TYR A 225 -1.14 6.68 -4.15
N TYR A 226 -0.14 7.24 -4.81
CA TYR A 226 1.20 6.68 -4.92
C TYR A 226 2.19 7.53 -4.13
N TYR A 227 2.41 7.15 -2.87
CA TYR A 227 3.34 7.82 -1.95
C TYR A 227 4.79 7.50 -2.32
N ASN A 228 5.54 8.50 -2.74
CA ASN A 228 6.92 8.36 -3.19
C ASN A 228 7.91 8.35 -2.02
N ILE A 229 8.41 7.16 -1.67
CA ILE A 229 9.39 6.98 -0.58
C ILE A 229 10.84 7.20 -1.01
N SER A 230 11.11 7.29 -2.31
CA SER A 230 12.47 7.47 -2.85
C SER A 230 12.96 8.92 -2.81
N ASN A 231 12.12 9.87 -2.39
CA ASN A 231 12.47 11.28 -2.35
C ASN A 231 13.51 11.58 -1.26
N GLN A 232 14.77 11.78 -1.65
CA GLN A 232 15.87 12.12 -0.74
C GLN A 232 15.73 13.53 -0.13
N GLY A 233 14.91 14.40 -0.71
CA GLY A 233 14.64 15.74 -0.21
C GLY A 233 13.59 15.81 0.91
N SER A 234 13.04 14.68 1.33
CA SER A 234 12.04 14.62 2.40
C SER A 234 12.54 15.27 3.70
N MET A 235 11.67 16.01 4.37
CA MET A 235 11.95 16.64 5.67
C MET A 235 12.40 15.65 6.76
N MET A 236 12.11 14.38 6.58
CA MET A 236 12.57 13.28 7.45
C MET A 236 14.08 13.03 7.36
N HIS A 237 14.80 13.58 6.36
CA HIS A 237 16.23 13.33 6.11
C HIS A 237 17.17 14.41 6.69
N SER A 238 16.76 15.16 7.73
CA SER A 238 17.66 16.11 8.41
C SER A 238 18.90 15.38 8.99
N ALA A 239 20.10 15.93 8.73
CA ALA A 239 21.36 15.42 9.27
C ALA A 239 21.64 15.94 10.71
N ASP A 240 20.99 17.03 11.12
CA ASP A 240 21.18 17.66 12.43
C ASP A 240 20.18 17.05 13.44
N VAL A 241 20.73 16.27 14.37
CA VAL A 241 19.97 15.55 15.40
C VAL A 241 19.29 16.48 16.40
N GLU A 242 19.98 17.54 16.85
CA GLU A 242 19.41 18.48 17.83
C GLU A 242 18.23 19.23 17.23
N ARG A 243 18.39 19.70 16.01
CA ARG A 243 17.33 20.37 15.25
C ARG A 243 16.15 19.43 14.98
N TYR A 244 16.42 18.14 14.69
CA TYR A 244 15.37 17.15 14.50
C TYR A 244 14.57 16.92 15.79
N LEU A 245 15.25 16.74 16.93
CA LEU A 245 14.62 16.59 18.24
C LEU A 245 13.80 17.81 18.64
N ALA A 246 14.32 19.02 18.38
CA ALA A 246 13.58 20.27 18.63
C ALA A 246 12.25 20.29 17.84
N ARG A 247 12.27 19.91 16.56
CA ARG A 247 11.04 19.82 15.73
C ARG A 247 10.07 18.75 16.23
N CYS A 248 10.58 17.61 16.69
CA CYS A 248 9.74 16.58 17.34
C CYS A 248 9.09 17.14 18.62
N ALA A 249 9.83 17.92 19.42
CA ALA A 249 9.33 18.54 20.64
C ALA A 249 8.24 19.59 20.36
N GLU A 250 8.39 20.40 19.31
CA GLU A 250 7.35 21.35 18.88
C GLU A 250 6.03 20.62 18.58
N THR A 251 6.08 19.57 17.78
CA THR A 251 4.90 18.74 17.44
C THR A 251 4.32 18.04 18.67
N PHE A 252 5.18 17.50 19.54
CA PHE A 252 4.75 16.88 20.79
C PHE A 252 3.99 17.88 21.67
N ASN A 253 4.53 19.08 21.88
CA ASN A 253 3.90 20.10 22.71
C ASN A 253 2.56 20.57 22.14
N ALA A 254 2.48 20.79 20.82
CA ALA A 254 1.23 21.11 20.14
C ALA A 254 0.19 20.00 20.32
N PHE A 255 0.59 18.74 20.19
CA PHE A 255 -0.33 17.61 20.36
C PHE A 255 -0.76 17.43 21.81
N VAL A 256 0.14 17.63 22.78
CA VAL A 256 -0.21 17.66 24.22
C VAL A 256 -1.28 18.70 24.51
N ALA A 257 -1.13 19.93 24.00
CA ALA A 257 -2.12 21.00 24.19
C ALA A 257 -3.51 20.63 23.63
N ILE A 258 -3.55 20.00 22.45
CA ILE A 258 -4.79 19.53 21.84
C ILE A 258 -5.43 18.42 22.66
N LEU A 259 -4.66 17.41 23.08
CA LEU A 259 -5.16 16.27 23.85
C LEU A 259 -5.70 16.71 25.23
N GLN A 260 -5.00 17.63 25.90
CA GLN A 260 -5.46 18.22 27.16
C GLN A 260 -6.77 19.00 26.98
N GLY A 261 -6.86 19.82 25.93
CA GLY A 261 -8.08 20.55 25.58
C GLY A 261 -9.27 19.65 25.22
N ASP A 262 -8.99 18.40 24.74
CA ASP A 262 -10.00 17.38 24.41
C ASP A 262 -10.24 16.38 25.57
N GLY A 263 -9.61 16.61 26.75
CA GLY A 263 -9.73 15.73 27.93
C GLY A 263 -9.22 14.31 27.72
N GLN A 264 -8.26 14.12 26.80
CA GLN A 264 -7.69 12.82 26.45
C GLN A 264 -6.39 12.54 27.18
N ASP A 265 -6.06 11.26 27.32
CA ASP A 265 -4.76 10.80 27.83
C ASP A 265 -3.64 11.21 26.86
N LEU A 266 -2.48 11.57 27.44
CA LEU A 266 -1.30 12.01 26.69
C LEU A 266 -0.52 10.86 26.04
N ILE A 267 -0.94 9.62 26.24
CA ILE A 267 -0.20 8.44 25.76
C ILE A 267 0.04 8.45 24.25
N GLN A 268 -0.91 8.98 23.47
CA GLN A 268 -0.77 9.08 22.02
C GLN A 268 0.26 10.16 21.63
N ALA A 269 0.43 11.24 22.40
CA ALA A 269 1.49 12.22 22.17
C ALA A 269 2.86 11.61 22.46
N TYR A 270 2.99 10.87 23.56
CA TYR A 270 4.21 10.12 23.85
C TYR A 270 4.52 9.07 22.78
N ALA A 271 3.51 8.40 22.26
CA ALA A 271 3.68 7.47 21.13
C ALA A 271 4.20 8.17 19.89
N LEU A 272 3.64 9.34 19.53
CA LEU A 272 4.09 10.13 18.38
C LEU A 272 5.57 10.51 18.52
N TYR A 273 5.94 11.11 19.66
CA TYR A 273 7.32 11.51 19.91
C TYR A 273 8.29 10.34 19.81
N TYR A 274 7.93 9.23 20.47
CA TYR A 274 8.73 8.01 20.44
C TYR A 274 8.95 7.50 19.00
N PHE A 275 7.91 7.45 18.16
CA PHE A 275 8.04 6.96 16.78
C PHE A 275 8.83 7.89 15.87
N LEU A 276 8.69 9.21 16.03
CA LEU A 276 9.50 10.17 15.28
C LEU A 276 10.98 10.01 15.62
N VAL A 277 11.30 9.86 16.91
CA VAL A 277 12.68 9.68 17.37
C VAL A 277 13.22 8.27 17.03
N ASP A 278 12.38 7.22 17.10
CA ASP A 278 12.78 5.86 16.68
C ASP A 278 13.15 5.80 15.19
N ALA A 279 12.48 6.60 14.34
CA ALA A 279 12.86 6.76 12.94
C ALA A 279 14.27 7.37 12.80
N LEU A 280 14.59 8.38 13.59
CA LEU A 280 15.95 8.96 13.64
C LEU A 280 17.00 7.96 14.11
N ILE A 281 16.72 7.20 15.18
CA ILE A 281 17.60 6.15 15.69
C ILE A 281 17.92 5.12 14.60
N ARG A 282 16.92 4.69 13.83
CA ARG A 282 17.12 3.74 12.74
C ARG A 282 18.06 4.30 11.67
N ARG A 283 17.92 5.58 11.31
CA ARG A 283 18.81 6.23 10.34
C ARG A 283 20.26 6.29 10.83
N VAL A 284 20.49 6.67 12.10
CA VAL A 284 21.82 6.68 12.69
C VAL A 284 22.44 5.26 12.65
N ARG A 285 21.66 4.23 12.87
CA ARG A 285 22.13 2.82 12.86
C ARG A 285 22.41 2.28 11.49
N ASN A 286 21.64 2.70 10.50
CA ASN A 286 21.86 2.29 9.11
C ASN A 286 23.07 2.98 8.45
N GLY A 287 23.77 3.87 9.18
CA GLY A 287 24.95 4.56 8.68
C GLY A 287 24.64 5.85 7.91
N ASP A 288 23.38 6.28 7.88
CA ASP A 288 22.96 7.54 7.22
C ASP A 288 23.44 8.78 7.98
N LEU A 289 23.84 8.61 9.24
CA LEU A 289 24.38 9.63 10.14
C LEU A 289 25.54 9.07 10.97
N SER A 290 26.56 9.89 11.27
CA SER A 290 27.74 9.45 12.03
C SER A 290 27.45 9.28 13.53
N GLY A 291 27.35 8.20 13.99
CA GLY A 291 27.10 7.23 14.98
C GLY A 291 26.93 7.55 16.46
N LYS A 292 27.95 7.81 17.24
CA LYS A 292 27.87 7.60 18.71
C LYS A 292 27.39 8.80 19.51
N GLU A 293 27.79 10.00 19.13
CA GLU A 293 27.37 11.22 19.86
C GLU A 293 25.91 11.54 19.61
N GLU A 294 25.44 11.33 18.39
CA GLU A 294 24.04 11.51 18.02
C GLU A 294 23.11 10.58 18.79
N LEU A 295 23.48 9.30 18.92
CA LEU A 295 22.70 8.38 19.76
C LEU A 295 22.73 8.79 21.24
N ARG A 296 23.84 9.34 21.74
CA ARG A 296 23.93 9.87 23.09
C ARG A 296 22.96 11.02 23.30
N THR A 297 22.93 12.00 22.40
CA THR A 297 22.01 13.14 22.43
C THR A 297 20.54 12.65 22.49
N ILE A 298 20.18 11.70 21.62
CA ILE A 298 18.82 11.12 21.60
C ILE A 298 18.49 10.43 22.92
N TYR A 299 19.39 9.59 23.45
CA TYR A 299 19.11 8.85 24.69
C TYR A 299 19.10 9.70 25.96
N PHE A 300 19.64 10.92 25.92
CA PHE A 300 19.54 11.90 26.99
C PHE A 300 18.37 12.86 26.82
N ASP A 301 17.63 12.80 25.71
CA ASP A 301 16.44 13.63 25.52
C ASP A 301 15.37 13.32 26.58
N PRO A 302 14.92 14.33 27.35
CA PRO A 302 14.01 14.10 28.47
C PRO A 302 12.60 13.69 28.04
N ILE A 303 12.13 14.17 26.87
CA ILE A 303 10.80 13.80 26.36
C ILE A 303 10.83 12.36 25.87
N TYR A 304 11.89 11.94 25.16
CA TYR A 304 12.07 10.57 24.72
C TYR A 304 12.09 9.58 25.90
N ASN A 305 12.85 9.92 26.94
CA ASN A 305 12.92 9.09 28.14
C ASN A 305 11.58 8.98 28.87
N LYS A 306 10.80 10.08 28.93
CA LYS A 306 9.47 10.07 29.52
C LYS A 306 8.50 9.27 28.64
N ALA A 307 8.47 9.54 27.34
CA ALA A 307 7.66 8.82 26.37
C ALA A 307 7.87 7.30 26.46
N PHE A 308 9.13 6.89 26.53
CA PHE A 308 9.48 5.48 26.71
C PHE A 308 8.90 4.88 28.00
N LYS A 309 9.01 5.56 29.15
CA LYS A 309 8.49 5.09 30.42
C LYS A 309 6.97 4.93 30.38
N GLU A 310 6.27 5.93 29.82
CA GLU A 310 4.81 5.91 29.67
C GLU A 310 4.35 4.76 28.77
N LEU A 311 5.03 4.56 27.62
CA LEU A 311 4.70 3.47 26.70
C LEU A 311 4.94 2.09 27.33
N VAL A 312 6.02 1.93 28.12
CA VAL A 312 6.29 0.69 28.85
C VAL A 312 5.23 0.45 29.93
N ALA A 313 4.79 1.51 30.63
CA ALA A 313 3.75 1.40 31.65
C ALA A 313 2.39 1.01 31.02
N ALA A 314 2.03 1.61 29.90
CA ALA A 314 0.78 1.32 29.18
C ALA A 314 0.77 -0.04 28.47
N SER A 315 1.93 -0.66 28.26
CA SER A 315 2.02 -1.97 27.60
C SER A 315 1.56 -3.10 28.51
N ASN A 316 0.60 -3.89 28.06
CA ASN A 316 0.05 -5.03 28.79
C ASN A 316 0.90 -6.31 28.68
N SER A 317 1.79 -6.37 27.71
CA SER A 317 2.60 -7.56 27.40
C SER A 317 4.02 -7.43 27.95
N GLN A 318 4.47 -8.46 28.69
CA GLN A 318 5.84 -8.54 29.19
C GLN A 318 6.88 -8.64 28.06
N SER A 319 6.49 -9.27 26.94
CA SER A 319 7.32 -9.34 25.73
C SER A 319 7.56 -7.96 25.11
N ASP A 320 6.56 -7.09 25.09
CA ASP A 320 6.65 -5.78 24.48
C ASP A 320 7.28 -4.76 25.43
N LYS A 321 7.08 -4.92 26.74
CA LYS A 321 7.90 -4.23 27.77
C LYS A 321 9.38 -4.54 27.58
N LEU A 322 9.73 -5.78 27.28
CA LEU A 322 11.11 -6.20 26.99
C LEU A 322 11.62 -5.63 25.66
N LYS A 323 10.81 -5.61 24.60
CA LYS A 323 11.18 -5.00 23.32
C LYS A 323 11.42 -3.49 23.44
N LEU A 324 10.52 -2.79 24.14
CA LEU A 324 10.68 -1.37 24.42
C LEU A 324 11.93 -1.14 25.28
N LYS A 325 12.11 -1.85 26.40
CA LYS A 325 13.28 -1.75 27.27
C LYS A 325 14.59 -2.10 26.55
N GLY A 326 14.57 -3.08 25.64
CA GLY A 326 15.71 -3.43 24.82
C GLY A 326 16.18 -2.29 23.93
N ARG A 327 15.24 -1.52 23.36
CA ARG A 327 15.56 -0.44 22.42
C ARG A 327 16.25 0.78 23.06
N THR A 328 16.10 1.00 24.35
CA THR A 328 16.56 2.22 25.06
C THR A 328 17.69 2.01 26.05
N SER A 329 18.10 0.78 26.36
CA SER A 329 19.17 0.55 27.32
C SER A 329 20.53 0.81 26.68
N LYS A 330 21.54 1.22 27.52
CA LYS A 330 22.96 1.23 27.14
C LYS A 330 23.44 -0.16 26.66
N THR A 331 22.66 -1.20 26.97
CA THR A 331 22.83 -2.60 26.55
C THR A 331 22.04 -2.94 25.26
N TYR A 332 21.46 -1.95 24.57
CA TYR A 332 20.70 -2.21 23.34
C TYR A 332 21.51 -2.96 22.26
N PRO A 333 22.80 -2.67 22.03
CA PRO A 333 23.61 -3.49 21.13
C PRO A 333 23.65 -4.97 21.56
N LEU A 334 23.69 -5.22 22.88
CA LEU A 334 23.66 -6.57 23.42
C LEU A 334 22.28 -7.22 23.26
N TYR A 335 21.21 -6.44 23.47
CA TYR A 335 19.83 -6.91 23.28
C TYR A 335 19.53 -7.14 21.79
N GLU A 336 19.97 -6.26 20.90
CA GLU A 336 19.83 -6.44 19.45
C GLU A 336 20.58 -7.68 18.98
N THR A 337 21.81 -7.90 19.51
CA THR A 337 22.56 -9.13 19.28
C THR A 337 21.79 -10.35 19.80
N LEU A 338 21.20 -10.27 20.99
CA LEU A 338 20.41 -11.37 21.57
C LEU A 338 19.11 -11.62 20.80
N VAL A 339 18.42 -10.56 20.35
CA VAL A 339 17.19 -10.69 19.52
C VAL A 339 17.53 -11.23 18.15
N ASN A 340 18.58 -10.73 17.51
CA ASN A 340 19.06 -11.23 16.24
C ASN A 340 19.53 -12.68 16.36
N THR A 341 20.30 -13.00 17.42
CA THR A 341 20.71 -14.38 17.73
C THR A 341 19.50 -15.29 17.97
N ARG A 342 18.47 -14.82 18.68
CA ARG A 342 17.20 -15.57 18.87
C ARG A 342 16.47 -15.77 17.54
N ASP A 343 16.42 -14.76 16.70
CA ASP A 343 15.77 -14.84 15.39
C ASP A 343 16.61 -15.66 14.40
N ASP A 344 17.93 -15.64 14.53
CA ASP A 344 18.86 -16.52 13.84
C ASP A 344 18.72 -17.97 14.35
N LEU A 345 18.60 -18.17 15.65
CA LEU A 345 18.28 -19.50 16.23
C LEU A 345 16.91 -20.02 15.78
N LYS A 346 15.91 -19.13 15.68
CA LYS A 346 14.60 -19.53 15.11
C LYS A 346 14.71 -19.83 13.62
N ARG A 347 15.52 -19.06 12.86
CA ARG A 347 15.81 -19.34 11.45
C ARG A 347 16.59 -20.65 11.32
N ALA A 348 17.61 -20.88 12.14
CA ALA A 348 18.38 -22.12 12.20
C ALA A 348 17.50 -23.31 12.60
N TYR A 349 16.60 -23.14 13.58
CA TYR A 349 15.62 -24.18 13.97
C TYR A 349 14.59 -24.47 12.86
N ARG A 350 14.10 -23.43 12.17
CA ARG A 350 13.26 -23.62 10.97
C ARG A 350 14.07 -24.25 9.84
N GLY A 351 15.32 -23.83 9.66
CA GLY A 351 16.27 -24.43 8.73
C GLY A 351 16.56 -25.90 9.04
N SER A 352 16.74 -26.26 10.32
CA SER A 352 16.94 -27.65 10.73
C SER A 352 15.69 -28.52 10.50
N LYS A 353 14.47 -28.00 10.80
CA LYS A 353 13.23 -28.68 10.42
C LYS A 353 13.12 -28.85 8.91
N THR A 354 13.51 -27.82 8.15
CA THR A 354 13.54 -27.87 6.69
C THR A 354 14.59 -28.87 6.20
N ALA A 355 15.79 -28.91 6.81
CA ALA A 355 16.82 -29.87 6.49
C ALA A 355 16.37 -31.31 6.77
N VAL A 356 15.72 -31.56 7.92
CA VAL A 356 15.13 -32.88 8.21
C VAL A 356 14.05 -33.25 7.20
N LYS A 357 13.16 -32.32 6.86
CA LYS A 357 12.13 -32.51 5.84
C LYS A 357 12.73 -32.78 4.46
N ASN A 358 13.79 -32.08 4.09
CA ASN A 358 14.51 -32.29 2.84
C ASN A 358 15.25 -33.67 2.82
N THR A 359 15.81 -34.06 3.96
CA THR A 359 16.44 -35.41 4.09
C THR A 359 15.41 -36.50 3.96
N LEU A 360 14.25 -36.38 4.61
CA LEU A 360 13.13 -37.34 4.48
C LEU A 360 12.61 -37.37 3.04
N PHE A 361 12.46 -36.21 2.40
CA PHE A 361 12.08 -36.14 0.99
C PHE A 361 13.12 -36.81 0.09
N TYR A 362 14.43 -36.57 0.35
CA TYR A 362 15.50 -37.24 -0.38
C TYR A 362 15.44 -38.75 -0.26
N LEU A 363 15.28 -39.27 0.96
CA LEU A 363 15.18 -40.71 1.22
C LEU A 363 13.96 -41.33 0.55
N ASP A 364 12.83 -40.66 0.58
CA ASP A 364 11.62 -41.12 -0.09
C ASP A 364 11.78 -41.16 -1.61
N LYS A 365 12.40 -40.13 -2.21
CA LYS A 365 12.69 -40.09 -3.65
C LYS A 365 13.81 -41.07 -4.04
N ALA A 366 14.80 -41.31 -3.16
CA ALA A 366 15.83 -42.28 -3.39
C ALA A 366 15.25 -43.70 -3.43
N ARG A 367 14.27 -44.01 -2.57
CA ARG A 367 13.53 -45.29 -2.62
C ARG A 367 12.75 -45.46 -3.93
N ALA A 368 12.11 -44.38 -4.41
CA ALA A 368 11.22 -44.43 -5.58
C ALA A 368 11.96 -44.33 -6.93
N LYS A 369 13.05 -43.56 -7.02
CA LYS A 369 13.68 -43.17 -8.31
C LYS A 369 15.20 -43.32 -8.37
N GLY A 370 15.83 -43.85 -7.30
CA GLY A 370 17.28 -43.99 -7.18
C GLY A 370 18.02 -42.73 -6.69
N PHE A 371 19.20 -42.95 -6.07
CA PHE A 371 19.95 -41.87 -5.35
C PHE A 371 20.38 -40.70 -6.22
N LYS A 372 20.79 -40.96 -7.45
CA LYS A 372 21.28 -39.88 -8.36
C LYS A 372 20.17 -38.92 -8.76
N GLN A 373 18.98 -39.42 -9.00
CA GLN A 373 17.80 -38.61 -9.39
C GLN A 373 17.18 -37.92 -8.18
N ALA A 374 17.18 -38.59 -7.02
CA ALA A 374 16.75 -37.98 -5.76
C ALA A 374 17.62 -36.78 -5.36
N GLY A 375 18.97 -36.88 -5.55
CA GLY A 375 19.87 -35.74 -5.28
C GLY A 375 19.58 -34.50 -6.11
N LYS A 376 19.30 -34.66 -7.39
CA LYS A 376 18.91 -33.53 -8.27
C LYS A 376 17.60 -32.90 -7.83
N LEU A 377 16.58 -33.67 -7.51
CA LEU A 377 15.28 -33.22 -7.05
C LEU A 377 15.36 -32.52 -5.68
N THR A 378 16.18 -33.05 -4.78
CA THR A 378 16.37 -32.47 -3.45
C THR A 378 17.14 -31.17 -3.51
N ASN A 379 18.18 -31.05 -4.35
CA ASN A 379 18.90 -29.80 -4.57
C ASN A 379 17.97 -28.73 -5.17
N PHE A 380 17.12 -29.09 -6.11
CA PHE A 380 16.13 -28.18 -6.66
C PHE A 380 15.10 -27.74 -5.60
N HIS A 381 14.65 -28.67 -4.74
CA HIS A 381 13.74 -28.37 -3.65
C HIS A 381 14.37 -27.45 -2.59
N ILE A 382 15.64 -27.68 -2.23
CA ILE A 382 16.42 -26.84 -1.30
C ILE A 382 16.60 -25.44 -1.91
N LEU A 383 17.01 -25.34 -3.17
CA LEU A 383 17.19 -24.08 -3.89
C LEU A 383 15.88 -23.28 -3.96
N ARG A 384 14.73 -23.95 -4.16
CA ARG A 384 13.43 -23.27 -4.17
C ARG A 384 12.99 -22.78 -2.79
N GLN A 385 13.37 -23.47 -1.71
CA GLN A 385 13.07 -23.03 -0.33
C GLN A 385 14.07 -22.00 0.19
N SER A 386 15.30 -21.98 -0.34
CA SER A 386 16.30 -20.97 -0.06
C SER A 386 16.26 -19.77 -1.00
N ALA A 387 15.41 -19.81 -2.03
CA ALA A 387 15.28 -18.80 -3.08
C ALA A 387 14.57 -17.49 -2.66
N PHE A 388 14.65 -17.10 -1.41
CA PHE A 388 14.87 -15.71 -1.03
C PHE A 388 16.38 -15.37 -1.11
N VAL A 389 17.09 -15.99 -2.02
CA VAL A 389 18.42 -15.55 -2.45
C VAL A 389 18.22 -14.30 -3.29
N ASP A 390 18.95 -13.28 -2.93
CA ASP A 390 19.02 -11.95 -3.49
C ASP A 390 18.73 -11.94 -5.00
N MET A 391 17.56 -11.41 -5.37
CA MET A 391 17.16 -11.28 -6.78
C MET A 391 18.21 -10.50 -7.59
N ASN A 392 18.98 -9.63 -6.93
CA ASN A 392 20.04 -8.84 -7.56
C ASN A 392 21.24 -9.69 -8.02
N GLU A 393 21.53 -10.82 -7.37
CA GLU A 393 22.57 -11.76 -7.86
C GLU A 393 22.06 -12.64 -9.01
N GLN A 394 20.75 -12.89 -9.10
CA GLN A 394 20.19 -13.74 -10.15
C GLN A 394 19.73 -12.97 -11.39
N LEU A 395 19.43 -11.67 -11.27
CA LEU A 395 19.00 -10.83 -12.38
C LEU A 395 19.98 -10.90 -13.58
N PRO A 396 21.31 -10.76 -13.44
CA PRO A 396 22.22 -10.84 -14.58
C PRO A 396 22.19 -12.22 -15.26
N LYS A 397 21.96 -13.29 -14.51
CA LYS A 397 21.87 -14.64 -15.05
C LYS A 397 20.52 -14.88 -15.73
N ILE A 398 19.42 -14.40 -15.15
CA ILE A 398 18.10 -14.43 -15.79
C ILE A 398 18.12 -13.59 -17.07
N GLU A 399 18.73 -12.41 -17.05
CA GLU A 399 18.90 -11.59 -18.25
C GLU A 399 19.72 -12.30 -19.32
N SER A 400 20.85 -12.95 -18.97
CA SER A 400 21.65 -13.68 -19.93
C SER A 400 20.94 -14.89 -20.54
N ASP A 401 20.13 -15.58 -19.75
CA ASP A 401 19.48 -16.83 -20.16
C ASP A 401 18.12 -16.59 -20.83
N VAL A 402 17.37 -15.56 -20.39
CA VAL A 402 15.99 -15.29 -20.83
C VAL A 402 15.94 -14.19 -21.89
N LEU A 403 16.75 -13.15 -21.80
CA LEU A 403 16.73 -12.02 -22.73
C LEU A 403 16.93 -12.45 -24.21
N PRO A 404 17.84 -13.37 -24.56
CA PRO A 404 17.95 -13.87 -25.93
C PRO A 404 16.68 -14.52 -26.44
N ILE A 405 15.91 -15.18 -25.55
CA ILE A 405 14.69 -15.88 -25.89
C ILE A 405 13.53 -14.90 -26.15
N ILE A 406 13.42 -13.85 -25.34
CA ILE A 406 12.32 -12.88 -25.43
C ILE A 406 12.61 -11.71 -26.38
N LYS A 407 13.89 -11.39 -26.63
CA LYS A 407 14.31 -10.28 -27.50
C LYS A 407 13.64 -10.25 -28.88
N PRO A 408 13.40 -11.39 -29.57
CA PRO A 408 12.68 -11.40 -30.85
C PRO A 408 11.22 -10.96 -30.77
N TYR A 409 10.65 -10.91 -29.56
CA TYR A 409 9.24 -10.58 -29.29
C TYR A 409 9.04 -9.19 -28.69
N ILE A 410 10.13 -8.56 -28.20
CA ILE A 410 10.09 -7.20 -27.63
C ILE A 410 9.75 -6.21 -28.75
N GLY A 411 8.74 -5.39 -28.55
CA GLY A 411 8.30 -4.36 -29.51
C GLY A 411 7.43 -4.85 -30.67
N LYS A 412 7.10 -6.15 -30.70
CA LYS A 412 6.06 -6.63 -31.65
C LYS A 412 4.69 -6.37 -31.00
N SER A 413 3.98 -5.36 -31.51
CA SER A 413 2.56 -5.22 -31.18
C SER A 413 1.80 -6.32 -31.93
N THR A 414 1.02 -7.11 -31.19
CA THR A 414 -0.04 -7.91 -31.78
C THR A 414 -1.20 -6.97 -32.09
N ASP A 415 -1.72 -7.01 -33.30
CA ASP A 415 -2.91 -6.26 -33.72
C ASP A 415 -4.13 -6.91 -33.01
N LEU A 416 -4.32 -6.56 -31.75
CA LEU A 416 -5.38 -7.12 -30.87
C LEU A 416 -6.79 -6.75 -31.39
N ASP A 417 -6.90 -5.71 -32.24
CA ASP A 417 -8.17 -5.28 -32.81
C ASP A 417 -8.78 -6.30 -33.80
N LYS A 418 -8.03 -7.32 -34.17
CA LYS A 418 -8.48 -8.35 -35.14
C LYS A 418 -8.82 -9.71 -34.55
N CYS A 419 -8.60 -9.90 -33.24
CA CYS A 419 -8.91 -11.18 -32.59
C CYS A 419 -10.34 -11.17 -32.04
N PRO A 420 -11.24 -12.04 -32.50
CA PRO A 420 -12.57 -12.16 -31.91
C PRO A 420 -12.46 -12.65 -30.45
N ILE A 421 -13.17 -11.98 -29.55
CA ILE A 421 -13.22 -12.36 -28.14
C ILE A 421 -13.96 -13.71 -28.03
N LYS A 422 -13.25 -14.74 -27.62
CA LYS A 422 -13.83 -16.06 -27.37
C LYS A 422 -14.33 -16.15 -25.94
N LYS A 423 -15.60 -16.51 -25.75
CA LYS A 423 -16.23 -16.65 -24.42
C LYS A 423 -15.91 -18.00 -23.77
N ASN A 424 -14.62 -18.37 -23.76
CA ASN A 424 -14.15 -19.57 -23.06
C ASN A 424 -13.67 -19.17 -21.66
N VAL A 425 -14.02 -19.95 -20.65
CA VAL A 425 -13.57 -19.79 -19.27
C VAL A 425 -12.88 -21.09 -18.86
N PHE A 426 -11.58 -21.03 -18.61
CA PHE A 426 -10.77 -22.17 -18.21
C PHE A 426 -10.65 -22.22 -16.69
N VAL A 427 -10.97 -23.38 -16.12
CA VAL A 427 -10.77 -23.69 -14.69
C VAL A 427 -9.93 -24.94 -14.58
N PHE A 428 -8.94 -24.93 -13.70
CA PHE A 428 -7.95 -26.02 -13.60
C PHE A 428 -7.97 -26.70 -12.25
N TRP A 429 -8.11 -28.03 -12.25
CA TRP A 429 -7.89 -28.88 -11.08
C TRP A 429 -7.25 -30.19 -11.50
N TRP A 430 -6.00 -30.38 -11.09
CA TRP A 430 -5.14 -31.46 -11.63
C TRP A 430 -5.73 -32.85 -11.56
N ASP A 431 -6.31 -33.23 -10.41
CA ASP A 431 -6.82 -34.60 -10.17
C ASP A 431 -8.29 -34.83 -10.58
N GLY A 432 -8.89 -33.84 -11.28
CA GLY A 432 -10.31 -33.88 -11.66
C GLY A 432 -11.22 -33.26 -10.59
N PHE A 433 -12.24 -32.55 -11.04
CA PHE A 433 -13.15 -31.82 -10.13
C PHE A 433 -14.04 -32.76 -9.31
N GLU A 434 -14.25 -34.00 -9.77
CA GLU A 434 -14.94 -35.05 -9.03
C GLU A 434 -14.19 -35.46 -7.75
N ASN A 435 -12.87 -35.34 -7.77
CA ASN A 435 -12.00 -35.64 -6.63
C ASN A 435 -11.65 -34.41 -5.80
N ALA A 436 -12.17 -33.22 -6.16
CA ALA A 436 -11.88 -31.98 -5.48
C ALA A 436 -12.64 -31.85 -4.15
N SER A 437 -12.08 -31.07 -3.24
CA SER A 437 -12.75 -30.76 -1.97
C SER A 437 -14.11 -30.06 -2.20
N ASN A 438 -15.01 -30.16 -1.23
CA ASN A 438 -16.33 -29.51 -1.30
C ASN A 438 -16.25 -28.00 -1.57
N ILE A 439 -15.17 -27.33 -1.12
CA ILE A 439 -14.95 -25.90 -1.36
C ILE A 439 -14.70 -25.67 -2.84
N VAL A 440 -13.79 -26.41 -3.46
CA VAL A 440 -13.46 -26.28 -4.89
C VAL A 440 -14.67 -26.62 -5.77
N GLN A 441 -15.45 -27.64 -5.42
CA GLN A 441 -16.68 -27.95 -6.13
C GLN A 441 -17.72 -26.82 -6.06
N LYS A 442 -17.88 -26.17 -4.89
CA LYS A 442 -18.74 -24.98 -4.73
C LYS A 442 -18.21 -23.78 -5.52
N CYS A 443 -16.90 -23.56 -5.57
CA CYS A 443 -16.30 -22.54 -6.39
C CYS A 443 -16.60 -22.78 -7.88
N LEU A 444 -16.40 -23.99 -8.37
CA LEU A 444 -16.74 -24.36 -9.75
C LEU A 444 -18.24 -24.15 -10.06
N GLN A 445 -19.13 -24.53 -9.16
CA GLN A 445 -20.57 -24.28 -9.32
C GLN A 445 -20.87 -22.77 -9.39
N SER A 446 -20.18 -21.95 -8.59
CA SER A 446 -20.32 -20.48 -8.62
C SER A 446 -19.80 -19.91 -9.94
N VAL A 447 -18.68 -20.42 -10.49
CA VAL A 447 -18.16 -20.04 -11.81
C VAL A 447 -19.19 -20.36 -12.91
N ARG A 448 -19.73 -21.57 -12.94
CA ARG A 448 -20.76 -21.97 -13.92
C ARG A 448 -21.98 -21.05 -13.88
N LYS A 449 -22.38 -20.59 -12.68
CA LYS A 449 -23.50 -19.66 -12.51
C LYS A 449 -23.13 -18.22 -12.90
N ALA A 450 -21.93 -17.77 -12.52
CA ALA A 450 -21.47 -16.41 -12.78
C ALA A 450 -21.25 -16.14 -14.27
N PHE A 451 -20.77 -17.16 -14.99
CA PHE A 451 -20.43 -17.08 -16.42
C PHE A 451 -21.45 -17.82 -17.30
N ASP A 452 -22.72 -17.68 -16.97
CA ASP A 452 -23.83 -18.22 -17.77
C ASP A 452 -23.76 -17.66 -19.21
N GLY A 453 -23.80 -18.53 -20.22
CA GLY A 453 -23.59 -18.18 -21.64
C GLY A 453 -22.12 -18.24 -22.12
N CYS A 454 -21.16 -18.60 -21.25
CA CYS A 454 -19.78 -18.90 -21.62
C CYS A 454 -19.53 -20.41 -21.69
N THR A 455 -18.54 -20.83 -22.46
CA THR A 455 -18.06 -22.21 -22.47
C THR A 455 -17.10 -22.41 -21.30
N ILE A 456 -17.52 -23.14 -20.26
CA ILE A 456 -16.64 -23.48 -19.15
C ILE A 456 -15.84 -24.75 -19.52
N VAL A 457 -14.53 -24.62 -19.53
CA VAL A 457 -13.59 -25.71 -19.87
C VAL A 457 -12.85 -26.12 -18.60
N GLU A 458 -13.16 -27.31 -18.13
CA GLU A 458 -12.52 -27.91 -16.94
C GLU A 458 -11.26 -28.63 -17.36
N ILE A 459 -10.12 -28.06 -17.03
CA ILE A 459 -8.81 -28.60 -17.36
C ILE A 459 -8.30 -29.47 -16.23
N THR A 460 -7.86 -30.69 -16.60
CA THR A 460 -7.34 -31.70 -15.69
C THR A 460 -6.06 -32.31 -16.26
N LYS A 461 -5.41 -33.22 -15.51
CA LYS A 461 -4.26 -34.00 -15.99
C LYS A 461 -4.56 -34.91 -17.18
N HIS A 462 -5.85 -35.16 -17.48
CA HIS A 462 -6.28 -36.10 -18.52
C HIS A 462 -6.59 -35.40 -19.86
N ASN A 463 -6.89 -34.12 -19.85
CA ASN A 463 -7.35 -33.42 -21.05
C ASN A 463 -6.57 -32.13 -21.39
N PHE A 464 -5.60 -31.71 -20.58
CA PHE A 464 -4.88 -30.43 -20.85
C PHE A 464 -4.13 -30.46 -22.17
N GLU A 465 -3.67 -31.62 -22.65
CA GLU A 465 -2.95 -31.78 -23.91
C GLU A 465 -3.86 -31.50 -25.13
N ASP A 466 -5.18 -31.66 -25.00
CA ASP A 466 -6.14 -31.39 -26.07
C ASP A 466 -6.29 -29.89 -26.36
N TYR A 467 -5.90 -29.04 -25.40
CA TYR A 467 -6.07 -27.58 -25.44
C TYR A 467 -4.75 -26.83 -25.53
N THR A 468 -3.60 -27.52 -25.51
CA THR A 468 -2.28 -26.88 -25.37
C THR A 468 -1.25 -27.47 -26.33
N ASP A 469 -0.25 -26.63 -26.68
CA ASP A 469 0.94 -27.01 -27.43
C ASP A 469 2.23 -26.85 -26.61
N ILE A 470 2.17 -27.22 -25.32
CA ILE A 470 3.30 -27.09 -24.40
C ILE A 470 4.51 -27.89 -24.91
N HIS A 471 5.66 -27.19 -24.97
CA HIS A 471 6.90 -27.75 -25.50
C HIS A 471 7.28 -29.09 -24.84
N PRO A 472 7.66 -30.13 -25.60
CA PRO A 472 7.94 -31.48 -25.06
C PRO A 472 8.97 -31.53 -23.92
N GLN A 473 9.96 -30.63 -23.93
CA GLN A 473 10.94 -30.54 -22.84
C GLN A 473 10.31 -30.08 -21.52
N ILE A 474 9.33 -29.17 -21.55
CA ILE A 474 8.58 -28.72 -20.38
C ILE A 474 7.73 -29.87 -19.83
N LEU A 475 7.02 -30.59 -20.71
CA LEU A 475 6.25 -31.76 -20.32
C LEU A 475 7.14 -32.86 -19.72
N LYS A 476 8.33 -33.08 -20.31
CA LYS A 476 9.32 -34.04 -19.77
C LYS A 476 9.80 -33.62 -18.37
N ALA A 477 10.15 -32.33 -18.19
CA ALA A 477 10.57 -31.81 -16.90
C ALA A 477 9.46 -31.90 -15.86
N TYR A 478 8.23 -31.60 -16.25
CA TYR A 478 7.07 -31.72 -15.37
C TYR A 478 6.82 -33.21 -14.97
N ARG A 479 6.80 -34.12 -15.94
CA ARG A 479 6.63 -35.58 -15.69
C ARG A 479 7.78 -36.15 -14.88
N ALA A 480 8.99 -35.61 -14.96
CA ALA A 480 10.13 -35.96 -14.14
C ALA A 480 10.05 -35.39 -12.70
N GLY A 481 9.10 -34.50 -12.43
CA GLY A 481 8.94 -33.82 -11.15
C GLY A 481 9.93 -32.67 -10.92
N ASP A 482 10.61 -32.20 -11.99
CA ASP A 482 11.52 -31.05 -11.96
C ASP A 482 10.74 -29.72 -11.92
N ILE A 483 9.50 -29.73 -12.38
CA ILE A 483 8.56 -28.61 -12.34
C ILE A 483 7.37 -28.99 -11.44
N SER A 484 7.00 -28.13 -10.50
CA SER A 484 5.84 -28.35 -9.62
C SER A 484 4.52 -28.16 -10.37
N VAL A 485 3.42 -28.74 -9.83
CA VAL A 485 2.06 -28.54 -10.37
C VAL A 485 1.71 -27.04 -10.41
N GLN A 486 2.09 -26.24 -9.40
CA GLN A 486 1.83 -24.81 -9.40
C GLN A 486 2.55 -24.09 -10.55
N THR A 487 3.86 -24.33 -10.72
CA THR A 487 4.62 -23.75 -11.82
C THR A 487 4.10 -24.21 -13.18
N PHE A 488 3.71 -25.50 -13.28
CA PHE A 488 3.11 -26.03 -14.49
C PHE A 488 1.74 -25.39 -14.78
N SER A 489 0.93 -25.12 -13.75
CA SER A 489 -0.35 -24.40 -13.86
C SER A 489 -0.18 -23.00 -14.46
N ASP A 490 0.89 -22.28 -14.09
CA ASP A 490 1.17 -20.96 -14.68
C ASP A 490 1.54 -21.06 -16.17
N ILE A 491 2.38 -22.05 -16.54
CA ILE A 491 2.72 -22.30 -17.96
C ILE A 491 1.47 -22.69 -18.74
N LEU A 492 0.64 -23.55 -18.16
CA LEU A 492 -0.60 -24.02 -18.74
C LEU A 492 -1.58 -22.86 -19.00
N ARG A 493 -1.75 -21.96 -18.01
CA ARG A 493 -2.58 -20.75 -18.11
C ARG A 493 -2.21 -19.92 -19.32
N PHE A 494 -0.94 -19.54 -19.47
CA PHE A 494 -0.48 -18.73 -20.59
C PHE A 494 -0.64 -19.45 -21.93
N ASN A 495 -0.36 -20.75 -21.99
CA ASN A 495 -0.47 -21.50 -23.21
C ASN A 495 -1.94 -21.67 -23.66
N LEU A 496 -2.84 -21.98 -22.72
CA LEU A 496 -4.28 -22.05 -22.97
C LEU A 496 -4.84 -20.75 -23.51
N LEU A 497 -4.54 -19.63 -22.84
CA LEU A 497 -5.05 -18.32 -23.23
C LEU A 497 -4.48 -17.88 -24.59
N LYS A 498 -3.19 -18.14 -24.85
CA LYS A 498 -2.55 -17.87 -26.15
C LYS A 498 -3.24 -18.61 -27.28
N ASN A 499 -3.49 -19.92 -27.11
CA ASN A 499 -3.96 -20.78 -28.19
C ASN A 499 -5.47 -20.68 -28.40
N ASN A 500 -6.23 -20.48 -27.32
CA ASN A 500 -7.69 -20.60 -27.35
C ASN A 500 -8.41 -19.27 -27.09
N GLY A 501 -7.73 -18.24 -26.58
CA GLY A 501 -8.38 -17.01 -26.09
C GLY A 501 -9.28 -17.31 -24.89
N GLY A 502 -9.98 -16.29 -24.39
CA GLY A 502 -10.91 -16.44 -23.26
C GLY A 502 -10.34 -15.96 -21.94
N ALA A 503 -10.80 -16.51 -20.83
CA ALA A 503 -10.40 -16.16 -19.47
C ALA A 503 -9.95 -17.37 -18.67
N TRP A 504 -9.03 -17.17 -17.73
CA TRP A 504 -8.65 -18.16 -16.72
C TRP A 504 -9.19 -17.77 -15.35
N ILE A 505 -9.83 -18.72 -14.67
CA ILE A 505 -10.33 -18.54 -13.31
C ILE A 505 -9.68 -19.60 -12.42
N ASP A 506 -9.06 -19.17 -11.32
CA ASP A 506 -8.52 -20.13 -10.35
C ASP A 506 -9.66 -20.90 -9.66
N SER A 507 -9.47 -22.19 -9.49
CA SER A 507 -10.48 -23.14 -8.97
C SER A 507 -10.93 -22.88 -7.52
N THR A 508 -10.26 -21.97 -6.82
CA THR A 508 -10.56 -21.55 -5.44
C THR A 508 -11.32 -20.23 -5.35
N ILE A 509 -11.73 -19.67 -6.50
CA ILE A 509 -12.49 -18.41 -6.54
C ILE A 509 -13.99 -18.71 -6.48
N TYR A 510 -14.68 -18.02 -5.59
CA TYR A 510 -16.13 -18.08 -5.45
C TYR A 510 -16.79 -16.78 -5.92
N PHE A 511 -17.81 -16.89 -6.76
CA PHE A 511 -18.62 -15.79 -7.24
C PHE A 511 -20.00 -15.84 -6.55
N ASP A 512 -20.44 -14.70 -6.02
CA ASP A 512 -21.74 -14.57 -5.34
C ASP A 512 -22.88 -14.07 -6.26
N GLY A 513 -22.56 -13.73 -7.53
CA GLY A 513 -23.49 -13.23 -8.51
C GLY A 513 -23.04 -13.46 -9.95
N ARG A 514 -23.76 -12.85 -10.91
CA ARG A 514 -23.35 -12.83 -12.33
C ARG A 514 -22.18 -11.88 -12.51
N PHE A 515 -21.17 -12.34 -13.26
CA PHE A 515 -19.97 -11.57 -13.57
C PHE A 515 -19.69 -11.59 -15.07
N ASP A 516 -19.60 -10.43 -15.68
CA ASP A 516 -19.31 -10.30 -17.11
C ASP A 516 -17.90 -9.75 -17.35
N ILE A 517 -16.92 -10.65 -17.30
CA ILE A 517 -15.51 -10.34 -17.55
C ILE A 517 -15.28 -9.85 -18.99
N PHE A 518 -16.15 -10.25 -19.95
CA PHE A 518 -15.96 -9.94 -21.35
C PHE A 518 -16.49 -8.56 -21.73
N LYS A 519 -17.41 -7.99 -20.96
CA LYS A 519 -17.98 -6.66 -21.20
C LYS A 519 -16.93 -5.54 -21.20
N GLY A 520 -15.96 -5.61 -20.29
CA GLY A 520 -14.82 -4.69 -20.27
C GLY A 520 -13.90 -4.80 -21.48
N LEU A 521 -13.70 -6.01 -21.98
CA LEU A 521 -12.85 -6.30 -23.15
C LEU A 521 -13.51 -5.84 -24.46
N GLU A 522 -14.85 -5.92 -24.56
CA GLU A 522 -15.62 -5.44 -25.71
C GLU A 522 -15.57 -3.90 -25.85
N SER A 523 -15.38 -3.17 -24.75
CA SER A 523 -15.32 -1.70 -24.74
C SER A 523 -13.97 -1.11 -25.16
N LYS A 524 -12.96 -1.92 -25.49
CA LYS A 524 -11.57 -1.53 -25.79
C LYS A 524 -10.84 -0.75 -24.69
N SER A 525 -11.36 -0.70 -23.47
CA SER A 525 -10.65 -0.17 -22.32
C SER A 525 -9.79 -1.27 -21.71
N TYR A 526 -8.48 -1.23 -21.99
CA TYR A 526 -7.47 -2.13 -21.42
C TYR A 526 -7.06 -1.75 -19.99
N ASP A 527 -7.96 -1.23 -19.22
CA ASP A 527 -7.70 -1.11 -17.80
C ASP A 527 -7.81 -2.51 -17.22
N SER A 528 -6.70 -2.97 -16.61
CA SER A 528 -6.67 -4.22 -15.86
C SER A 528 -7.92 -4.26 -14.98
N VAL A 529 -8.80 -5.21 -15.25
CA VAL A 529 -9.93 -5.49 -14.36
C VAL A 529 -9.28 -5.93 -13.05
N ASP A 530 -9.26 -5.03 -12.08
CA ASP A 530 -8.82 -5.33 -10.72
C ASP A 530 -9.87 -6.28 -10.13
N LEU A 531 -9.67 -7.57 -10.41
CA LEU A 531 -10.41 -8.63 -9.80
C LEU A 531 -9.91 -8.68 -8.35
N SER A 532 -10.56 -7.93 -7.45
CA SER A 532 -10.44 -8.14 -6.02
C SER A 532 -11.01 -9.51 -5.67
N LEU A 533 -10.19 -10.54 -5.90
CA LEU A 533 -10.53 -11.93 -5.73
C LEU A 533 -10.42 -12.29 -4.26
N ILE A 534 -11.53 -12.71 -3.68
CA ILE A 534 -11.54 -13.34 -2.36
C ILE A 534 -10.94 -14.73 -2.53
N HIS A 535 -9.68 -14.91 -2.16
CA HIS A 535 -9.13 -16.23 -1.90
C HIS A 535 -9.73 -16.76 -0.60
N ILE A 536 -10.49 -17.83 -0.72
CA ILE A 536 -11.01 -18.59 0.42
C ILE A 536 -9.93 -19.57 0.91
#